data_7d56c7b68775cb5293d2d02cd60370f2
#
_entry.id   7d56c7b68775cb5293d2d02cd60370f2
#
_cell.length_a   1.000
_cell.length_b   1.000
_cell.length_c   1.000
_cell.angle_alpha   90.00
_cell.angle_beta   90.00
_cell.angle_gamma   90.00
#
_symmetry.space_group_name_H-M   'P 1'
#
loop_
_entity.id
_entity.type
_entity.pdbx_description
1 polymer ?
#
loop_
_entity_poly.entity_id
_entity_poly.type
_entity_poly.pdbx_seq_one_letter_code
_entity_poly.pdbx_strand_id
1 'polypeptide(L)'
;MVYTDVWVSMGMEAEKAERLKLMQPYQVNSKLMALAKPGAYFMHCLPAHPGEEVSAEVLAGKQSIVFDQAENRLHVQKAILAHLAAATA
;
A
#
# COMPACT_ATOMS: atom_id res chain seq x y z
N MET A 1 -5.72 -8.80 6.25
CA MET A 1 -5.18 -7.56 5.66
C MET A 1 -4.24 -7.91 4.52
N VAL A 2 -4.36 -7.23 3.37
CA VAL A 2 -3.49 -7.40 2.21
C VAL A 2 -2.73 -6.09 2.02
N TYR A 3 -1.42 -6.13 2.01
CA TYR A 3 -0.56 -4.97 1.90
C TYR A 3 0.45 -5.16 0.77
N THR A 4 0.62 -4.15 -0.07
CA THR A 4 1.64 -4.17 -1.11
C THR A 4 2.33 -2.81 -1.22
N ASP A 5 3.42 -2.78 -1.97
CA ASP A 5 4.19 -1.58 -2.25
C ASP A 5 4.61 -1.60 -3.72
N VAL A 6 5.19 -0.52 -4.18
CA VAL A 6 5.65 -0.40 -5.58
C VAL A 6 6.72 -1.45 -5.89
N TRP A 7 6.68 -1.94 -7.12
CA TRP A 7 7.69 -2.89 -7.59
C TRP A 7 8.97 -2.18 -8.00
N VAL A 8 8.86 -0.94 -8.46
CA VAL A 8 9.99 -0.14 -8.94
C VAL A 8 10.07 1.14 -8.12
N SER A 9 11.04 1.21 -7.23
CA SER A 9 11.30 2.38 -6.42
C SER A 9 12.00 3.47 -7.22
N MET A 10 11.99 4.70 -6.70
CA MET A 10 12.73 5.80 -7.29
C MET A 10 14.21 5.44 -7.41
N GLY A 11 14.80 5.73 -8.57
CA GLY A 11 16.20 5.40 -8.87
C GLY A 11 16.41 4.03 -9.49
N MET A 12 15.36 3.24 -9.67
CA MET A 12 15.45 1.89 -10.24
C MET A 12 14.77 1.79 -11.62
N GLU A 13 14.54 2.91 -12.27
CA GLU A 13 13.81 2.98 -13.54
C GLU A 13 14.48 2.19 -14.67
N ALA A 14 15.81 2.05 -14.62
CA ALA A 14 16.56 1.28 -15.61
C ALA A 14 16.19 -0.21 -15.62
N GLU A 15 15.71 -0.73 -14.49
CA GLU A 15 15.32 -2.13 -14.33
C GLU A 15 13.81 -2.32 -14.45
N LYS A 16 13.06 -1.26 -14.72
CA LYS A 16 11.60 -1.26 -14.64
C LYS A 16 10.96 -2.34 -15.50
N ALA A 17 11.34 -2.42 -16.77
CA ALA A 17 10.71 -3.37 -17.71
C ALA A 17 10.90 -4.82 -17.26
N GLU A 18 12.07 -5.17 -16.80
CA GLU A 18 12.39 -6.52 -16.32
C GLU A 18 11.64 -6.84 -15.03
N ARG A 19 11.61 -5.91 -14.07
CA ARG A 19 10.90 -6.08 -12.80
C ARG A 19 9.41 -6.22 -13.01
N LEU A 20 8.81 -5.40 -13.86
CA LEU A 20 7.38 -5.50 -14.15
C LEU A 20 7.01 -6.87 -14.70
N LYS A 21 7.85 -7.40 -15.58
CA LYS A 21 7.63 -8.73 -16.17
C LYS A 21 7.71 -9.83 -15.11
N LEU A 22 8.71 -9.77 -14.24
CA LEU A 22 8.93 -10.77 -13.21
C LEU A 22 7.88 -10.70 -12.10
N MET A 23 7.40 -9.50 -11.76
CA MET A 23 6.48 -9.29 -10.66
C MET A 23 5.01 -9.40 -11.05
N GLN A 24 4.71 -9.44 -12.34
CA GLN A 24 3.31 -9.47 -12.83
C GLN A 24 2.45 -10.55 -12.17
N PRO A 25 2.92 -11.78 -11.95
CA PRO A 25 2.11 -12.81 -11.26
C PRO A 25 1.75 -12.47 -9.82
N TYR A 26 2.39 -11.48 -9.23
CA TYR A 26 2.20 -11.10 -7.83
C TYR A 26 1.34 -9.84 -7.66
N GLN A 27 0.73 -9.36 -8.73
CA GLN A 27 -0.16 -8.20 -8.66
C GLN A 27 -1.32 -8.46 -7.69
N VAL A 28 -1.62 -7.48 -6.84
CA VAL A 28 -2.82 -7.51 -6.01
C VAL A 28 -4.00 -7.06 -6.88
N ASN A 29 -4.86 -7.98 -7.21
CA ASN A 29 -6.03 -7.77 -8.06
C ASN A 29 -7.29 -8.32 -7.40
N SER A 30 -8.43 -8.16 -8.05
CA SER A 30 -9.72 -8.61 -7.52
C SER A 30 -9.74 -10.12 -7.26
N LYS A 31 -9.06 -10.90 -8.10
CA LYS A 31 -8.98 -12.35 -7.95
C LYS A 31 -8.22 -12.72 -6.67
N LEU A 32 -7.11 -12.05 -6.40
CA LEU A 32 -6.34 -12.28 -5.17
C LEU A 32 -7.13 -11.84 -3.94
N MET A 33 -7.79 -10.68 -4.00
CA MET A 33 -8.60 -10.19 -2.89
C MET A 33 -9.78 -11.12 -2.59
N ALA A 34 -10.33 -11.79 -3.60
CA ALA A 34 -11.41 -12.75 -3.40
C ALA A 34 -10.96 -13.99 -2.61
N LEU A 35 -9.67 -14.30 -2.61
CA LEU A 35 -9.11 -15.42 -1.84
C LEU A 35 -8.86 -15.04 -0.37
N ALA A 36 -8.84 -13.77 -0.05
CA ALA A 36 -8.67 -13.31 1.32
C ALA A 36 -9.97 -13.51 2.11
N LYS A 37 -9.89 -13.44 3.43
CA LYS A 37 -11.07 -13.53 4.27
C LYS A 37 -12.06 -12.41 3.94
N PRO A 38 -13.38 -12.67 4.03
CA PRO A 38 -14.38 -11.61 3.87
C PRO A 38 -14.07 -10.44 4.82
N GLY A 39 -14.12 -9.24 4.32
CA GLY A 39 -13.82 -8.04 5.11
C GLY A 39 -12.33 -7.71 5.25
N ALA A 40 -11.44 -8.44 4.58
CA ALA A 40 -10.03 -8.10 4.58
C ALA A 40 -9.81 -6.74 3.92
N TYR A 41 -9.00 -5.89 4.55
CA TYR A 41 -8.66 -4.58 4.00
C TYR A 41 -7.44 -4.65 3.09
N PHE A 42 -7.42 -3.77 2.09
CA PHE A 42 -6.26 -3.53 1.24
C PHE A 42 -5.56 -2.25 1.69
N MET A 43 -4.23 -2.31 1.82
CA MET A 43 -3.39 -1.20 2.23
C MET A 43 -2.22 -1.00 1.25
N HIS A 44 -1.78 0.24 1.12
CA HIS A 44 -0.63 0.64 0.30
C HIS A 44 -0.11 1.96 0.84
N CYS A 45 1.21 2.09 0.95
CA CYS A 45 1.82 3.30 1.50
C CYS A 45 1.75 4.53 0.58
N LEU A 46 1.35 4.32 -0.71
CA LEU A 46 1.30 5.35 -1.74
C LEU A 46 2.67 6.02 -2.00
N PRO A 47 2.94 6.54 -3.19
CA PRO A 47 2.05 6.51 -4.35
C PRO A 47 1.90 5.10 -4.93
N ALA A 48 0.72 4.80 -5.45
CA ALA A 48 0.43 3.51 -6.07
C ALA A 48 0.44 3.63 -7.61
N HIS A 49 0.74 2.52 -8.27
CA HIS A 49 0.78 2.46 -9.74
C HIS A 49 -0.28 1.46 -10.22
N PRO A 50 -1.54 1.91 -10.44
CA PRO A 50 -2.59 1.01 -10.93
C PRO A 50 -2.16 0.29 -12.21
N GLY A 51 -2.40 -1.01 -12.24
CA GLY A 51 -1.97 -1.87 -13.35
C GLY A 51 -0.60 -2.51 -13.14
N GLU A 52 0.17 -2.04 -12.17
CA GLU A 52 1.44 -2.64 -11.77
C GLU A 52 1.23 -3.49 -10.52
N GLU A 53 1.65 -3.03 -9.33
CA GLU A 53 1.55 -3.80 -8.09
C GLU A 53 0.12 -4.02 -7.60
N VAL A 54 -0.81 -3.20 -8.06
CA VAL A 54 -2.21 -3.27 -7.68
C VAL A 54 -3.09 -2.90 -8.87
N SER A 55 -4.24 -3.57 -9.02
CA SER A 55 -5.20 -3.19 -10.05
C SER A 55 -5.97 -1.94 -9.62
N ALA A 56 -6.45 -1.17 -10.60
CA ALA A 56 -7.25 0.03 -10.34
C ALA A 56 -8.51 -0.30 -9.53
N GLU A 57 -9.13 -1.44 -9.80
CA GLU A 57 -10.34 -1.89 -9.11
C GLU A 57 -10.12 -2.12 -7.61
N VAL A 58 -8.99 -2.72 -7.25
CA VAL A 58 -8.65 -2.98 -5.84
C VAL A 58 -8.30 -1.66 -5.15
N LEU A 59 -7.50 -0.83 -5.79
CA LEU A 59 -7.08 0.45 -5.22
C LEU A 59 -8.25 1.37 -4.87
N ALA A 60 -9.27 1.41 -5.73
CA ALA A 60 -10.47 2.22 -5.55
C ALA A 60 -11.65 1.46 -4.94
N GLY A 61 -11.46 0.19 -4.60
CA GLY A 61 -12.52 -0.68 -4.13
C GLY A 61 -12.93 -0.45 -2.69
N LYS A 62 -14.01 -1.11 -2.29
CA LYS A 62 -14.59 -0.98 -0.94
C LYS A 62 -13.66 -1.45 0.17
N GLN A 63 -12.73 -2.36 -0.14
CA GLN A 63 -11.79 -2.91 0.83
C GLN A 63 -10.53 -2.05 0.98
N SER A 64 -10.34 -1.06 0.10
CA SER A 64 -9.18 -0.17 0.13
C SER A 64 -9.32 0.88 1.22
N ILE A 65 -8.34 0.95 2.12
CA ILE A 65 -8.26 1.96 3.17
C ILE A 65 -6.99 2.81 3.02
N VAL A 66 -6.48 2.92 1.79
CA VAL A 66 -5.21 3.61 1.53
C VAL A 66 -5.22 5.08 1.94
N PHE A 67 -6.35 5.77 1.78
CA PHE A 67 -6.44 7.18 2.16
C PHE A 67 -6.54 7.36 3.67
N ASP A 68 -7.27 6.50 4.37
CA ASP A 68 -7.29 6.49 5.83
C ASP A 68 -5.89 6.19 6.38
N GLN A 69 -5.20 5.24 5.75
CA GLN A 69 -3.83 4.91 6.10
C GLN A 69 -2.90 6.12 5.92
N ALA A 70 -3.00 6.81 4.80
CA ALA A 70 -2.17 7.99 4.51
C ALA A 70 -2.43 9.12 5.51
N GLU A 71 -3.70 9.38 5.85
CA GLU A 71 -4.05 10.39 6.83
C GLU A 71 -3.55 10.02 8.23
N ASN A 72 -3.70 8.77 8.63
CA ASN A 72 -3.27 8.31 9.96
C ASN A 72 -1.77 8.34 10.16
N ARG A 73 -0.98 8.41 9.11
CA ARG A 73 0.45 8.65 9.24
C ARG A 73 0.71 9.96 9.99
N LEU A 74 -0.05 11.01 9.68
CA LEU A 74 0.04 12.29 10.40
C LEU A 74 -0.37 12.13 11.86
N HIS A 75 -1.55 11.55 12.10
CA HIS A 75 -2.11 11.46 13.45
C HIS A 75 -1.30 10.56 14.37
N VAL A 76 -0.85 9.42 13.89
CA VAL A 76 -0.05 8.46 14.67
C VAL A 76 1.31 9.04 15.00
N GLN A 77 1.99 9.65 14.04
CA GLN A 77 3.31 10.26 14.27
C GLN A 77 3.21 11.43 15.24
N LYS A 78 2.17 12.25 15.12
CA LYS A 78 1.89 13.34 16.06
C LYS A 78 1.67 12.81 17.48
N ALA A 79 0.90 11.74 17.61
CA ALA A 79 0.65 11.12 18.92
C ALA A 79 1.93 10.54 19.54
N ILE A 80 2.78 9.90 18.73
CA ILE A 80 4.07 9.36 19.18
C ILE A 80 4.95 10.48 19.70
N LEU A 81 5.08 11.57 18.94
CA LEU A 81 5.90 12.71 19.34
C LEU A 81 5.39 13.34 20.64
N ALA A 82 4.07 13.50 20.76
CA ALA A 82 3.45 14.05 21.96
C ALA A 82 3.72 13.15 23.18
N HIS A 83 3.59 11.85 23.00
CA HIS A 83 3.85 10.87 24.07
C HIS A 83 5.31 10.90 24.53
N LEU A 84 6.25 10.92 23.58
CA LEU A 84 7.67 10.98 23.90
C LEU A 84 8.04 12.29 24.59
N ALA A 85 7.50 13.41 24.13
CA ALA A 85 7.74 14.71 24.75
C ALA A 85 7.22 14.75 26.19
N ALA A 86 6.05 14.20 26.46
CA ALA A 86 5.48 14.13 27.80
C ALA A 86 6.31 13.22 28.72
N ALA A 87 6.85 12.13 28.20
CA ALA A 87 7.68 11.19 28.98
C ALA A 87 9.04 11.76 29.37
N THR A 88 9.53 12.77 28.63
CA THR A 88 10.83 13.40 28.90
C THR A 88 10.72 14.71 29.67
N ALA A 89 9.52 15.18 29.92
CA ALA A 89 9.28 16.44 30.62
C ALA A 89 9.45 16.31 32.13
#